data_6b3d1a5347fbb89007649194522c5935
#
_entry.id   6b3d1a5347fbb89007649194522c5935
#
_cell.length_a   1.000
_cell.length_b   1.000
_cell.length_c   1.000
_cell.angle_alpha   90.00
_cell.angle_beta   90.00
_cell.angle_gamma   90.00
#
_symmetry.space_group_name_H-M   'P 1'
#
loop_
_entity.id
_entity.type
_entity.pdbx_description
1 polymer ?
#
loop_
_entity_poly.entity_id
_entity_poly.type
_entity_poly.pdbx_seq_one_letter_code
_entity_poly.pdbx_strand_id
1 'polypeptide(L)'
;MDLRRNSLLYSLPIVMFVAGIFIGTAVSIWRSAYLYKQTICYLPAVHLQIKQAGFPSGFLKYVCRLRLPVFLMIAVSALTNAAPAAFAAIAFISGVSAAVVITSATMLFGITGILQALALFLPHFIFYVFGYWALYELAYKRSEFRLGEQIGNLFRIGLIWAVGIGSEVMLAPLVVMKIFVA
;
A
#
# COMPACT_ATOMS: atom_id res chain seq x y z
N MET A 1 -25.06 -11.27 20.01
CA MET A 1 -23.72 -11.59 19.48
C MET A 1 -22.81 -10.43 19.79
N ASP A 2 -21.70 -10.70 20.52
CA ASP A 2 -20.99 -9.74 21.37
C ASP A 2 -20.39 -8.51 20.66
N LEU A 3 -20.87 -7.33 21.03
CA LEU A 3 -20.34 -6.02 20.61
C LEU A 3 -18.82 -5.91 20.90
N ARG A 4 -18.35 -6.55 21.97
CA ARG A 4 -16.92 -6.58 22.35
C ARG A 4 -16.05 -7.38 21.39
N ARG A 5 -16.55 -8.50 20.86
CA ARG A 5 -15.82 -9.32 19.88
C ARG A 5 -15.70 -8.59 18.53
N ASN A 6 -16.72 -7.80 18.20
CA ASN A 6 -16.74 -7.02 16.97
C ASN A 6 -15.73 -5.86 17.02
N SER A 7 -15.61 -5.15 18.15
CA SER A 7 -14.67 -4.04 18.28
C SER A 7 -13.20 -4.49 18.18
N LEU A 8 -12.85 -5.65 18.73
CA LEU A 8 -11.50 -6.21 18.67
C LEU A 8 -11.11 -6.61 17.23
N LEU A 9 -12.03 -7.17 16.47
CA LEU A 9 -11.77 -7.54 15.08
C LEU A 9 -11.54 -6.30 14.20
N TYR A 10 -12.29 -5.21 14.40
CA TYR A 10 -12.09 -3.96 13.66
C TYR A 10 -10.79 -3.24 14.01
N SER A 11 -10.30 -3.36 15.25
CA SER A 11 -9.06 -2.73 15.66
C SER A 11 -7.81 -3.50 15.25
N LEU A 12 -7.91 -4.82 14.99
CA LEU A 12 -6.77 -5.68 14.71
C LEU A 12 -5.90 -5.20 13.53
N PRO A 13 -6.43 -4.86 12.34
CA PRO A 13 -5.60 -4.35 11.24
C PRO A 13 -4.91 -3.04 11.58
N ILE A 14 -5.56 -2.15 12.33
CA ILE A 14 -5.00 -0.86 12.76
C ILE A 14 -3.83 -1.09 13.70
N VAL A 15 -4.00 -1.94 14.71
CA VAL A 15 -2.94 -2.29 15.67
C VAL A 15 -1.76 -2.92 14.96
N MET A 16 -2.01 -3.83 14.02
CA MET A 16 -0.95 -4.49 13.25
C MET A 16 -0.23 -3.52 12.31
N PHE A 17 -0.94 -2.56 11.72
CA PHE A 17 -0.32 -1.49 10.93
C PHE A 17 0.63 -0.63 11.77
N VAL A 18 0.19 -0.21 12.95
CA VAL A 18 1.01 0.57 13.90
C VAL A 18 2.22 -0.24 14.37
N ALA A 19 2.03 -1.51 14.72
CA ALA A 19 3.14 -2.41 15.07
C ALA A 19 4.14 -2.55 13.92
N GLY A 20 3.64 -2.65 12.68
CA GLY A 20 4.47 -2.66 11.47
C GLY A 20 5.31 -1.39 11.33
N ILE A 21 4.74 -0.21 11.60
CA ILE A 21 5.48 1.05 11.58
C ILE A 21 6.63 1.03 12.59
N PHE A 22 6.38 0.62 13.83
CA PHE A 22 7.44 0.56 14.85
C PHE A 22 8.56 -0.40 14.44
N ILE A 23 8.23 -1.60 13.98
CA ILE A 23 9.22 -2.60 13.56
C ILE A 23 9.97 -2.13 12.33
N GLY A 24 9.28 -1.57 11.33
CA GLY A 24 9.89 -1.04 10.11
C GLY A 24 10.87 0.10 10.40
N THR A 25 10.52 1.00 11.31
CA THR A 25 11.42 2.08 11.77
C THR A 25 12.65 1.52 12.48
N ALA A 26 12.46 0.58 13.41
CA ALA A 26 13.58 -0.04 14.14
C ALA A 26 14.54 -0.77 13.19
N VAL A 27 14.01 -1.55 12.24
CA VAL A 27 14.81 -2.25 11.22
C VAL A 27 15.55 -1.26 10.31
N SER A 28 14.91 -0.15 9.94
CA SER A 28 15.51 0.88 9.09
C SER A 28 16.68 1.57 9.80
N ILE A 29 16.54 1.89 11.08
CA ILE A 29 17.62 2.48 11.88
C ILE A 29 18.76 1.47 12.03
N TRP A 30 18.48 0.23 12.35
CA TRP A 30 19.49 -0.81 12.54
C TRP A 30 20.27 -1.11 11.25
N ARG A 31 19.59 -1.12 10.10
CA ARG A 31 20.19 -1.36 8.78
C ARG A 31 20.47 -0.07 7.99
N SER A 32 20.57 1.06 8.64
CA SER A 32 20.71 2.38 8.01
C SER A 32 21.82 2.44 6.96
N ALA A 33 23.01 1.91 7.25
CA ALA A 33 24.14 1.91 6.30
C ALA A 33 23.84 1.11 5.01
N TYR A 34 23.13 0.00 5.11
CA TYR A 34 22.72 -0.82 3.96
C TYR A 34 21.61 -0.15 3.14
N LEU A 35 20.58 0.35 3.82
CA LEU A 35 19.46 1.02 3.18
C LEU A 35 19.87 2.34 2.52
N TYR A 36 20.78 3.09 3.15
CA TYR A 36 21.37 4.29 2.57
C TYR A 36 22.02 4.00 1.21
N LYS A 37 22.84 2.96 1.13
CA LYS A 37 23.49 2.53 -0.12
C LYS A 37 22.48 2.11 -1.18
N GLN A 38 21.47 1.34 -0.81
CA GLN A 38 20.41 0.91 -1.73
C GLN A 38 19.52 2.07 -2.20
N THR A 39 19.13 2.97 -1.31
CA THR A 39 18.21 4.07 -1.64
C THR A 39 18.89 5.08 -2.57
N ILE A 40 20.19 5.37 -2.38
CA ILE A 40 20.98 6.20 -3.31
C ILE A 40 21.04 5.56 -4.70
N CYS A 41 21.17 4.23 -4.79
CA CYS A 41 21.19 3.53 -6.07
C CYS A 41 19.79 3.39 -6.71
N TYR A 42 18.74 3.35 -5.89
CA TYR A 42 17.38 3.09 -6.36
C TYR A 42 16.72 4.32 -7.01
N LEU A 43 16.93 5.51 -6.47
CA LEU A 43 16.34 6.75 -6.99
C LEU A 43 16.75 7.06 -8.43
N PRO A 44 18.05 7.04 -8.79
CA PRO A 44 18.47 7.21 -10.19
C PRO A 44 18.02 6.07 -11.09
N ALA A 45 17.98 4.82 -10.59
CA ALA A 45 17.53 3.66 -11.37
C ALA A 45 16.03 3.75 -11.69
N VAL A 46 15.20 4.16 -10.74
CA VAL A 46 13.78 4.41 -10.97
C VAL A 46 13.57 5.54 -11.96
N HIS A 47 14.33 6.63 -11.85
CA HIS A 47 14.28 7.74 -12.79
C HIS A 47 14.68 7.32 -14.21
N LEU A 48 15.74 6.53 -14.36
CA LEU A 48 16.17 5.96 -15.64
C LEU A 48 15.14 4.98 -16.21
N GLN A 49 14.54 4.13 -15.38
CA GLN A 49 13.49 3.21 -15.82
C GLN A 49 12.24 3.94 -16.28
N ILE A 50 11.80 4.99 -15.58
CA ILE A 50 10.69 5.84 -16.00
C ILE A 50 10.99 6.49 -17.36
N LYS A 51 12.24 6.95 -17.55
CA LYS A 51 12.68 7.61 -18.80
C LYS A 51 12.83 6.62 -19.97
N GLN A 52 13.29 5.38 -19.69
CA GLN A 52 13.52 4.35 -20.73
C GLN A 52 12.27 3.52 -21.06
N ALA A 53 11.35 3.33 -20.12
CA ALA A 53 10.16 2.49 -20.32
C ALA A 53 9.10 3.13 -21.23
N GLY A 54 9.30 4.35 -21.72
CA GLY A 54 8.29 5.05 -22.51
C GLY A 54 7.00 5.21 -21.67
N PHE A 55 6.89 6.32 -21.00
CA PHE A 55 5.69 6.67 -20.24
C PHE A 55 4.44 6.58 -21.15
N PRO A 56 3.34 5.87 -20.77
CA PRO A 56 2.97 5.28 -19.47
C PRO A 56 2.87 3.74 -19.45
N SER A 57 3.06 3.02 -20.56
CA SER A 57 2.69 1.60 -20.68
C SER A 57 3.60 0.64 -19.88
N GLY A 58 4.90 0.88 -19.87
CA GLY A 58 5.84 0.02 -19.13
C GLY A 58 5.68 0.15 -17.62
N PHE A 59 5.48 1.37 -17.14
CA PHE A 59 5.28 1.63 -15.71
C PHE A 59 3.93 1.09 -15.23
N LEU A 60 2.86 1.22 -16.02
CA LEU A 60 1.56 0.60 -15.74
C LEU A 60 1.69 -0.91 -15.57
N LYS A 61 2.40 -1.59 -16.49
CA LYS A 61 2.62 -3.03 -16.42
C LYS A 61 3.37 -3.43 -15.14
N TYR A 62 4.36 -2.64 -14.75
CA TYR A 62 5.12 -2.84 -13.51
C TYR A 62 4.23 -2.70 -12.27
N VAL A 63 3.45 -1.61 -12.17
CA VAL A 63 2.54 -1.37 -11.04
C VAL A 63 1.46 -2.45 -10.96
N CYS A 64 0.85 -2.81 -12.09
CA CYS A 64 -0.14 -3.89 -12.14
C CYS A 64 0.46 -5.22 -11.66
N ARG A 65 1.68 -5.56 -12.06
CA ARG A 65 2.36 -6.79 -11.64
C ARG A 65 2.60 -6.84 -10.13
N LEU A 66 2.80 -5.69 -9.50
CA LEU A 66 3.00 -5.60 -8.04
C LEU A 66 1.67 -5.59 -7.27
N ARG A 67 0.68 -4.84 -7.75
CA ARG A 67 -0.54 -4.57 -7.00
C ARG A 67 -1.64 -5.61 -7.20
N LEU A 68 -1.77 -6.15 -8.43
CA LEU A 68 -2.81 -7.13 -8.75
C LEU A 68 -2.73 -8.41 -7.91
N PRO A 69 -1.56 -9.06 -7.74
CA PRO A 69 -1.49 -10.26 -6.91
C PRO A 69 -1.91 -10.02 -5.47
N VAL A 70 -1.52 -8.86 -4.91
CA VAL A 70 -1.89 -8.47 -3.54
C VAL A 70 -3.40 -8.30 -3.44
N PHE A 71 -4.02 -7.57 -4.38
CA PHE A 71 -5.47 -7.41 -4.44
C PHE A 71 -6.19 -8.76 -4.53
N LEU A 72 -5.78 -9.62 -5.46
CA LEU A 72 -6.41 -10.93 -5.66
C LEU A 72 -6.29 -11.80 -4.40
N MET A 73 -5.11 -11.82 -3.76
CA MET A 73 -4.90 -12.58 -2.53
C MET A 73 -5.85 -12.10 -1.42
N ILE A 74 -6.05 -10.80 -1.26
CA ILE A 74 -6.94 -10.25 -0.24
C ILE A 74 -8.40 -10.49 -0.62
N ALA A 75 -8.76 -10.31 -1.90
CA ALA A 75 -10.12 -10.54 -2.39
C ALA A 75 -10.54 -12.00 -2.17
N VAL A 76 -9.66 -12.96 -2.47
CA VAL A 76 -9.88 -14.38 -2.18
C VAL A 76 -9.97 -14.62 -0.67
N SER A 77 -9.08 -14.02 0.12
CA SER A 77 -9.11 -14.15 1.58
C SER A 77 -10.40 -13.58 2.18
N ALA A 78 -10.94 -12.50 1.61
CA ALA A 78 -12.19 -11.89 2.07
C ALA A 78 -13.39 -12.85 1.92
N LEU A 79 -13.32 -13.80 1.00
CA LEU A 79 -14.32 -14.85 0.80
C LEU A 79 -14.13 -16.07 1.72
N THR A 80 -13.09 -16.08 2.56
CA THR A 80 -12.75 -17.19 3.46
C THR A 80 -12.80 -16.77 4.93
N ASN A 81 -12.77 -17.73 5.83
CA ASN A 81 -12.68 -17.48 7.27
C ASN A 81 -11.28 -16.96 7.70
N ALA A 82 -10.29 -17.00 6.81
CA ALA A 82 -8.94 -16.50 7.04
C ALA A 82 -8.81 -14.98 6.87
N ALA A 83 -9.89 -14.29 6.47
CA ALA A 83 -9.89 -12.85 6.24
C ALA A 83 -9.23 -12.03 7.36
N PRO A 84 -9.60 -12.16 8.65
CA PRO A 84 -9.00 -11.32 9.70
C PRO A 84 -7.48 -11.45 9.78
N ALA A 85 -6.96 -12.67 9.65
CA ALA A 85 -5.53 -12.95 9.69
C ALA A 85 -4.81 -12.37 8.45
N ALA A 86 -5.40 -12.53 7.26
CA ALA A 86 -4.86 -11.98 6.01
C ALA A 86 -4.80 -10.45 6.04
N PHE A 87 -5.89 -9.79 6.47
CA PHE A 87 -5.91 -8.34 6.60
C PHE A 87 -4.92 -7.82 7.63
N ALA A 88 -4.78 -8.51 8.78
CA ALA A 88 -3.80 -8.18 9.81
C ALA A 88 -2.35 -8.29 9.27
N ALA A 89 -2.03 -9.38 8.58
CA ALA A 89 -0.72 -9.59 7.99
C ALA A 89 -0.38 -8.52 6.93
N ILE A 90 -1.33 -8.18 6.05
CA ILE A 90 -1.12 -7.17 5.02
C ILE A 90 -1.01 -5.77 5.63
N ALA A 91 -1.83 -5.44 6.62
CA ALA A 91 -1.71 -4.18 7.35
C ALA A 91 -0.32 -4.05 7.99
N PHE A 92 0.17 -5.12 8.63
CA PHE A 92 1.50 -5.17 9.21
C PHE A 92 2.61 -4.94 8.16
N ILE A 93 2.58 -5.68 7.05
CA ILE A 93 3.56 -5.55 5.96
C ILE A 93 3.51 -4.14 5.35
N SER A 94 2.31 -3.58 5.18
CA SER A 94 2.12 -2.22 4.67
C SER A 94 2.71 -1.18 5.63
N GLY A 95 2.52 -1.36 6.94
CA GLY A 95 3.12 -0.51 7.98
C GLY A 95 4.65 -0.56 7.95
N VAL A 96 5.24 -1.77 7.88
CA VAL A 96 6.69 -1.95 7.74
C VAL A 96 7.20 -1.25 6.49
N SER A 97 6.57 -1.47 5.34
CA SER A 97 6.98 -0.88 4.06
C SER A 97 6.92 0.64 4.08
N ALA A 98 5.84 1.22 4.61
CA ALA A 98 5.69 2.67 4.74
C ALA A 98 6.78 3.26 5.66
N ALA A 99 7.04 2.63 6.80
CA ALA A 99 8.06 3.06 7.74
C ALA A 99 9.47 3.00 7.14
N VAL A 100 9.80 1.93 6.41
CA VAL A 100 11.10 1.81 5.73
C VAL A 100 11.32 2.95 4.75
N VAL A 101 10.32 3.26 3.92
CA VAL A 101 10.44 4.34 2.92
C VAL A 101 10.53 5.71 3.58
N ILE A 102 9.66 6.02 4.54
CA ILE A 102 9.67 7.31 5.24
C ILE A 102 10.99 7.50 6.01
N THR A 103 11.44 6.48 6.74
CA THR A 103 12.68 6.56 7.52
C THR A 103 13.90 6.71 6.60
N SER A 104 13.96 5.95 5.51
CA SER A 104 15.05 6.06 4.54
C SER A 104 15.09 7.43 3.88
N ALA A 105 13.94 7.99 3.49
CA ALA A 105 13.84 9.32 2.93
C ALA A 105 14.24 10.40 3.96
N THR A 106 13.85 10.22 5.22
CA THR A 106 14.23 11.13 6.31
C THR A 106 15.74 11.12 6.56
N MET A 107 16.37 9.96 6.53
CA MET A 107 17.81 9.83 6.70
C MET A 107 18.61 10.48 5.57
N LEU A 108 18.08 10.45 4.34
CA LEU A 108 18.73 11.02 3.16
C LEU A 108 18.54 12.53 3.05
N PHE A 109 17.33 13.01 3.29
CA PHE A 109 16.92 14.38 2.97
C PHE A 109 16.41 15.17 4.18
N GLY A 110 16.49 14.61 5.41
CA GLY A 110 15.95 15.24 6.62
C GLY A 110 14.44 15.42 6.56
N ILE A 111 13.96 16.57 7.03
CA ILE A 111 12.51 16.89 7.06
C ILE A 111 11.90 16.94 5.66
N THR A 112 12.67 17.41 4.66
CA THR A 112 12.19 17.44 3.27
C THR A 112 11.93 16.03 2.74
N GLY A 113 12.68 15.03 3.18
CA GLY A 113 12.46 13.63 2.84
C GLY A 113 11.10 13.08 3.32
N ILE A 114 10.63 13.53 4.48
CA ILE A 114 9.28 13.16 4.97
C ILE A 114 8.22 13.71 4.01
N LEU A 115 8.32 14.99 3.66
CA LEU A 115 7.37 15.64 2.75
C LEU A 115 7.37 14.97 1.37
N GLN A 116 8.55 14.62 0.86
CA GLN A 116 8.70 13.91 -0.41
C GLN A 116 8.08 12.51 -0.36
N ALA A 117 8.32 11.73 0.70
CA ALA A 117 7.73 10.42 0.89
C ALA A 117 6.19 10.52 0.99
N LEU A 118 5.67 11.47 1.76
CA LEU A 118 4.23 11.70 1.87
C LEU A 118 3.61 12.11 0.53
N ALA A 119 4.22 13.02 -0.20
CA ALA A 119 3.75 13.46 -1.52
C ALA A 119 3.72 12.30 -2.53
N LEU A 120 4.65 11.35 -2.41
CA LEU A 120 4.68 10.16 -3.25
C LEU A 120 3.59 9.15 -2.87
N PHE A 121 3.31 8.99 -1.57
CA PHE A 121 2.37 8.00 -1.07
C PHE A 121 0.91 8.46 -1.08
N LEU A 122 0.64 9.70 -0.68
CA LEU A 122 -0.72 10.18 -0.40
C LEU A 122 -1.72 9.99 -1.56
N PRO A 123 -1.40 10.30 -2.82
CA PRO A 123 -2.40 10.28 -3.87
C PRO A 123 -3.02 8.90 -4.10
N HIS A 124 -2.20 7.85 -4.15
CA HIS A 124 -2.68 6.49 -4.44
C HIS A 124 -3.01 5.69 -3.18
N PHE A 125 -2.33 5.98 -2.05
CA PHE A 125 -2.54 5.29 -0.79
C PHE A 125 -3.97 5.43 -0.26
N ILE A 126 -4.60 6.60 -0.45
CA ILE A 126 -5.98 6.85 -0.06
C ILE A 126 -6.92 5.85 -0.74
N PHE A 127 -6.80 5.64 -2.05
CA PHE A 127 -7.65 4.68 -2.78
C PHE A 127 -7.42 3.24 -2.32
N TYR A 128 -6.18 2.86 -2.02
CA TYR A 128 -5.88 1.54 -1.50
C TYR A 128 -6.45 1.33 -0.11
N VAL A 129 -6.37 2.31 0.79
CA VAL A 129 -6.95 2.24 2.13
C VAL A 129 -8.47 2.07 2.04
N PHE A 130 -9.16 2.85 1.20
CA PHE A 130 -10.60 2.68 0.97
C PHE A 130 -10.93 1.31 0.37
N GLY A 131 -10.16 0.84 -0.58
CA GLY A 131 -10.33 -0.48 -1.17
C GLY A 131 -10.13 -1.61 -0.15
N TYR A 132 -9.11 -1.53 0.69
CA TYR A 132 -8.88 -2.48 1.79
C TYR A 132 -10.00 -2.44 2.81
N TRP A 133 -10.45 -1.26 3.21
CA TRP A 133 -11.56 -1.11 4.14
C TRP A 133 -12.84 -1.75 3.60
N ALA A 134 -13.18 -1.48 2.35
CA ALA A 134 -14.35 -2.05 1.70
C ALA A 134 -14.27 -3.58 1.58
N LEU A 135 -13.09 -4.15 1.28
CA LEU A 135 -12.87 -5.60 1.29
C LEU A 135 -13.02 -6.19 2.69
N TYR A 136 -12.51 -5.48 3.71
CA TYR A 136 -12.65 -5.90 5.09
C TYR A 136 -14.11 -5.92 5.54
N GLU A 137 -14.88 -4.88 5.20
CA GLU A 137 -16.30 -4.81 5.48
C GLU A 137 -17.09 -5.92 4.77
N LEU A 138 -16.75 -6.20 3.49
CA LEU A 138 -17.33 -7.31 2.74
C LEU A 138 -17.06 -8.67 3.41
N ALA A 139 -15.83 -8.89 3.87
CA ALA A 139 -15.43 -10.10 4.57
C ALA A 139 -16.19 -10.27 5.89
N TYR A 140 -16.39 -9.19 6.62
CA TYR A 140 -17.09 -9.19 7.90
C TYR A 140 -18.59 -9.44 7.75
N LYS A 141 -19.23 -8.81 6.76
CA LYS A 141 -20.66 -8.94 6.46
C LYS A 141 -20.99 -10.09 5.49
N ARG A 142 -20.03 -10.98 5.21
CA ARG A 142 -20.16 -12.02 4.19
C ARG A 142 -21.41 -12.87 4.33
N SER A 143 -21.81 -13.20 5.58
CA SER A 143 -23.01 -14.01 5.85
C SER A 143 -24.32 -13.29 5.54
N GLU A 144 -24.31 -11.98 5.42
CA GLU A 144 -25.48 -11.16 5.13
C GLU A 144 -25.76 -11.03 3.62
N PHE A 145 -24.72 -11.23 2.79
CA PHE A 145 -24.82 -11.04 1.33
C PHE A 145 -25.00 -12.36 0.57
N ARG A 146 -25.86 -12.33 -0.43
CA ARG A 146 -25.97 -13.40 -1.43
C ARG A 146 -24.72 -13.41 -2.31
N LEU A 147 -24.42 -14.55 -2.93
CA LEU A 147 -23.23 -14.74 -3.77
C LEU A 147 -23.11 -13.69 -4.89
N GLY A 148 -24.24 -13.37 -5.55
CA GLY A 148 -24.27 -12.35 -6.60
C GLY A 148 -23.94 -10.95 -6.09
N GLU A 149 -24.38 -10.60 -4.89
CA GLU A 149 -24.09 -9.31 -4.25
C GLU A 149 -22.61 -9.22 -3.84
N GLN A 150 -22.04 -10.32 -3.36
CA GLN A 150 -20.60 -10.40 -3.04
C GLN A 150 -19.75 -10.15 -4.27
N ILE A 151 -20.08 -10.76 -5.41
CA ILE A 151 -19.38 -10.55 -6.69
C ILE A 151 -19.55 -9.10 -7.16
N GLY A 152 -20.75 -8.54 -7.07
CA GLY A 152 -21.00 -7.13 -7.41
C GLY A 152 -20.18 -6.15 -6.56
N ASN A 153 -20.07 -6.41 -5.26
CA ASN A 153 -19.24 -5.61 -4.36
C ASN A 153 -17.75 -5.76 -4.66
N LEU A 154 -17.26 -6.98 -4.94
CA LEU A 154 -15.88 -7.20 -5.37
C LEU A 154 -15.53 -6.43 -6.64
N PHE A 155 -16.45 -6.38 -7.61
CA PHE A 155 -16.25 -5.61 -8.83
C PHE A 155 -16.15 -4.10 -8.55
N ARG A 156 -17.02 -3.54 -7.71
CA ARG A 156 -16.96 -2.13 -7.27
C ARG A 156 -15.64 -1.81 -6.57
N ILE A 157 -15.18 -2.69 -5.69
CA ILE A 157 -13.91 -2.54 -4.98
C ILE A 157 -12.73 -2.63 -5.97
N GLY A 158 -12.82 -3.52 -6.96
CA GLY A 158 -11.84 -3.61 -8.04
C GLY A 158 -11.72 -2.31 -8.85
N LEU A 159 -12.83 -1.59 -9.06
CA LEU A 159 -12.80 -0.27 -9.70
C LEU A 159 -12.06 0.77 -8.85
N ILE A 160 -12.29 0.79 -7.52
CA ILE A 160 -11.54 1.67 -6.60
C ILE A 160 -10.04 1.39 -6.70
N TRP A 161 -9.65 0.12 -6.74
CA TRP A 161 -8.26 -0.29 -6.91
C TRP A 161 -7.69 0.12 -8.27
N ALA A 162 -8.46 -0.01 -9.34
CA ALA A 162 -8.06 0.43 -10.67
C ALA A 162 -7.79 1.95 -10.71
N VAL A 163 -8.63 2.76 -10.04
CA VAL A 163 -8.40 4.20 -9.87
C VAL A 163 -7.12 4.44 -9.05
N GLY A 164 -6.88 3.66 -8.00
CA GLY A 164 -5.63 3.70 -7.22
C GLY A 164 -4.39 3.44 -8.08
N ILE A 165 -4.40 2.38 -8.89
CA ILE A 165 -3.32 2.06 -9.85
C ILE A 165 -3.15 3.19 -10.86
N GLY A 166 -4.23 3.71 -11.43
CA GLY A 166 -4.19 4.83 -12.38
C GLY A 166 -3.57 6.09 -11.75
N SER A 167 -3.94 6.41 -10.52
CA SER A 167 -3.36 7.54 -9.78
C SER A 167 -1.86 7.32 -9.49
N GLU A 168 -1.45 6.10 -9.10
CA GLU A 168 -0.04 5.74 -8.89
C GLU A 168 0.78 5.92 -10.17
N VAL A 169 0.23 5.48 -11.33
CA VAL A 169 0.91 5.57 -12.62
C VAL A 169 1.03 7.00 -13.12
N MET A 170 0.02 7.83 -12.89
CA MET A 170 0.02 9.21 -13.39
C MET A 170 0.74 10.18 -12.44
N LEU A 171 0.47 10.08 -11.12
CA LEU A 171 0.92 11.09 -10.18
C LEU A 171 2.33 10.82 -9.63
N ALA A 172 2.70 9.55 -9.38
CA ALA A 172 4.01 9.25 -8.82
C ALA A 172 5.18 9.76 -9.71
N PRO A 173 5.18 9.57 -11.04
CA PRO A 173 6.24 10.10 -11.90
C PRO A 173 6.26 11.63 -11.96
N LEU A 174 5.09 12.29 -11.93
CA LEU A 174 5.01 13.75 -11.93
C LEU A 174 5.59 14.34 -10.65
N VAL A 175 5.32 13.71 -9.51
CA VAL A 175 5.87 14.10 -8.21
C VAL A 175 7.39 13.90 -8.20
N VAL A 176 7.88 12.75 -8.67
CA VAL A 176 9.32 12.48 -8.78
C VAL A 176 10.02 13.52 -9.67
N MET A 177 9.46 13.82 -10.84
CA MET A 177 10.07 14.80 -11.74
C MET A 177 10.12 16.20 -11.12
N LYS A 178 9.07 16.64 -10.44
CA LYS A 178 9.03 17.99 -9.85
C LYS A 178 9.91 18.14 -8.61
N ILE A 179 10.06 17.08 -7.81
CA ILE A 179 10.75 17.14 -6.52
C ILE A 179 12.24 16.81 -6.64
N PHE A 180 12.62 15.93 -7.58
CA PHE A 180 13.99 15.43 -7.69
C PHE A 180 14.76 15.99 -8.90
N VAL A 181 14.12 16.68 -9.81
CA VAL A 181 14.73 17.24 -11.03
C VAL A 181 14.75 18.78 -11.00
N ALA A 182 14.01 19.40 -10.09
CA ALA A 182 14.14 20.83 -9.78
C ALA A 182 15.25 21.09 -8.77
#